data_9cd556ab5fd03eeedbdfa26cf5fc581a
#
_entry.id   9cd556ab5fd03eeedbdfa26cf5fc581a
#
_cell.length_a   1.000
_cell.length_b   1.000
_cell.length_c   1.000
_cell.angle_alpha   90.00
_cell.angle_beta   90.00
_cell.angle_gamma   90.00
#
_symmetry.space_group_name_H-M   'P 1'
#
loop_
_entity.id
_entity.type
_entity.pdbx_description
1 polymer ?
#
loop_
_entity_poly.entity_id
_entity_poly.type
_entity_poly.pdbx_seq_one_letter_code
_entity_poly.pdbx_strand_id
1 'polypeptide(L)'
;MGVLILIGCFLIVRYLMKTAERQTEEKRMAERDRLREEFRRQQAESKQIVAEQIRQAKEQEKQARELAKHEEWLKKHDLKIAKLEQQIGLAESEIAFNREQRERLFKLLDIAEKEQSSFTPDCDTWQKYQKKIITLNNQIYSAQKKIDKAQMTKLNAERQLDIA
;
A
#
# COMPACT_ATOMS: atom_id res chain seq x y z
N MET A 1 62.74 56.61 -66.38
CA MET A 1 62.83 56.13 -64.96
C MET A 1 61.48 56.16 -64.23
N GLY A 2 60.59 57.14 -64.44
CA GLY A 2 59.32 57.28 -63.68
C GLY A 2 58.29 56.15 -63.90
N VAL A 3 58.19 55.53 -65.08
CA VAL A 3 57.20 54.48 -65.39
C VAL A 3 57.47 53.17 -64.63
N LEU A 4 58.72 52.78 -64.40
CA LEU A 4 59.09 51.59 -63.66
C LEU A 4 58.74 51.72 -62.15
N ILE A 5 58.86 52.94 -61.61
CA ILE A 5 58.49 53.22 -60.22
C ILE A 5 56.96 53.11 -60.01
N LEU A 6 56.18 53.60 -60.97
CA LEU A 6 54.70 53.51 -60.90
C LEU A 6 54.21 52.07 -61.01
N ILE A 7 54.84 51.29 -61.90
CA ILE A 7 54.53 49.81 -62.01
C ILE A 7 54.88 49.05 -60.66
N GLY A 8 56.03 49.38 -60.08
CA GLY A 8 56.44 48.82 -58.81
C GLY A 8 55.45 49.12 -57.65
N CYS A 9 55.06 50.41 -57.55
CA CYS A 9 54.05 50.89 -56.60
C CYS A 9 52.71 50.17 -56.80
N PHE A 10 52.24 50.01 -58.02
CA PHE A 10 51.00 49.33 -58.34
C PHE A 10 51.02 47.87 -57.94
N LEU A 11 52.11 47.18 -58.22
CA LEU A 11 52.26 45.75 -57.77
C LEU A 11 52.30 45.60 -56.30
N ILE A 12 52.94 46.51 -55.55
CA ILE A 12 52.95 46.48 -54.07
C ILE A 12 51.54 46.76 -53.54
N VAL A 13 50.82 47.71 -54.01
CA VAL A 13 49.44 47.98 -53.58
C VAL A 13 48.53 46.78 -53.85
N ARG A 14 48.64 46.19 -55.06
CA ARG A 14 47.87 45.00 -55.39
C ARG A 14 48.20 43.80 -54.50
N TYR A 15 49.47 43.62 -54.16
CA TYR A 15 49.89 42.57 -53.19
C TYR A 15 49.33 42.83 -51.85
N LEU A 16 49.39 44.07 -51.29
CA LEU A 16 48.83 44.44 -50.00
C LEU A 16 47.34 44.27 -49.95
N MET A 17 46.60 44.65 -51.00
CA MET A 17 45.16 44.42 -51.10
C MET A 17 44.81 42.93 -51.04
N LYS A 18 45.54 42.09 -51.79
CA LYS A 18 45.31 40.65 -51.85
C LYS A 18 45.64 39.98 -50.53
N THR A 19 46.64 40.42 -49.75
CA THR A 19 46.94 39.92 -48.42
C THR A 19 45.90 40.36 -47.40
N ALA A 20 45.38 41.59 -47.49
CA ALA A 20 44.31 42.11 -46.66
C ALA A 20 43.00 41.36 -46.89
N GLU A 21 42.67 41.03 -48.17
CA GLU A 21 41.49 40.19 -48.48
C GLU A 21 41.60 38.80 -47.90
N ARG A 22 42.76 38.17 -48.02
CA ARG A 22 42.99 36.84 -47.42
C ARG A 22 42.83 36.87 -45.89
N GLN A 23 43.40 37.85 -45.21
CA GLN A 23 43.26 37.98 -43.75
C GLN A 23 41.80 38.22 -43.31
N THR A 24 41.02 38.96 -44.11
CA THR A 24 39.60 39.17 -43.83
C THR A 24 38.77 37.92 -44.05
N GLU A 25 39.10 37.13 -45.08
CA GLU A 25 38.46 35.80 -45.31
C GLU A 25 38.79 34.79 -44.22
N GLU A 26 40.06 34.72 -43.81
CA GLU A 26 40.48 33.86 -42.69
C GLU A 26 39.76 34.22 -41.39
N LYS A 27 39.64 35.50 -41.05
CA LYS A 27 38.87 35.97 -39.89
C LYS A 27 37.40 35.59 -39.98
N ARG A 28 36.77 35.76 -41.16
CA ARG A 28 35.35 35.36 -41.36
C ARG A 28 35.15 33.86 -41.26
N MET A 29 36.10 33.06 -41.72
CA MET A 29 36.05 31.58 -41.57
C MET A 29 36.21 31.18 -40.12
N ALA A 30 37.16 31.74 -39.37
CA ALA A 30 37.36 31.50 -37.96
C ALA A 30 36.13 31.89 -37.11
N GLU A 31 35.48 32.98 -37.45
CA GLU A 31 34.25 33.44 -36.79
C GLU A 31 33.06 32.48 -37.06
N ARG A 32 32.92 32.04 -38.33
CA ARG A 32 31.91 31.00 -38.67
C ARG A 32 32.13 29.69 -37.96
N ASP A 33 33.37 29.27 -37.81
CA ASP A 33 33.69 28.01 -37.11
C ASP A 33 33.43 28.12 -35.60
N ARG A 34 33.74 29.27 -34.98
CA ARG A 34 33.36 29.56 -33.57
C ARG A 34 31.85 29.51 -33.38
N LEU A 35 31.06 30.16 -34.22
CA LEU A 35 29.61 30.17 -34.16
C LEU A 35 29.02 28.73 -34.32
N ARG A 36 29.64 27.94 -35.21
CA ARG A 36 29.22 26.52 -35.36
C ARG A 36 29.52 25.70 -34.15
N GLU A 37 30.67 25.91 -33.50
CA GLU A 37 31.00 25.21 -32.24
C GLU A 37 30.11 25.63 -31.08
N GLU A 38 29.82 26.92 -30.94
CA GLU A 38 28.89 27.42 -29.93
C GLU A 38 27.49 26.84 -30.13
N PHE A 39 26.99 26.81 -31.36
CA PHE A 39 25.72 26.20 -31.67
C PHE A 39 25.68 24.69 -31.34
N ARG A 40 26.75 23.96 -31.65
CA ARG A 40 26.88 22.54 -31.29
C ARG A 40 26.89 22.34 -29.78
N ARG A 41 27.58 23.19 -29.01
CA ARG A 41 27.61 23.16 -27.54
C ARG A 41 26.22 23.41 -26.96
N GLN A 42 25.53 24.47 -27.41
CA GLN A 42 24.17 24.76 -26.95
C GLN A 42 23.19 23.63 -27.29
N GLN A 43 23.33 23.01 -28.44
CA GLN A 43 22.51 21.88 -28.85
C GLN A 43 22.80 20.62 -28.00
N ALA A 44 24.06 20.38 -27.61
CA ALA A 44 24.44 19.30 -26.73
C ALA A 44 23.91 19.51 -25.28
N GLU A 45 24.05 20.74 -24.78
CA GLU A 45 23.54 21.12 -23.45
C GLU A 45 22.02 20.99 -23.38
N SER A 46 21.30 21.47 -24.38
CA SER A 46 19.84 21.34 -24.42
C SER A 46 19.37 19.87 -24.45
N LYS A 47 20.08 19.03 -25.20
CA LYS A 47 19.81 17.56 -25.19
C LYS A 47 20.07 16.92 -23.84
N GLN A 48 21.12 17.34 -23.14
CA GLN A 48 21.42 16.83 -21.79
C GLN A 48 20.34 17.24 -20.78
N ILE A 49 19.90 18.50 -20.80
CA ILE A 49 18.83 19.01 -19.94
C ILE A 49 17.54 18.22 -20.17
N VAL A 50 17.14 18.00 -21.43
CA VAL A 50 15.94 17.23 -21.76
C VAL A 50 16.07 15.76 -21.29
N ALA A 51 17.23 15.14 -21.48
CA ALA A 51 17.48 13.77 -21.03
C ALA A 51 17.39 13.65 -19.50
N GLU A 52 17.94 14.62 -18.77
CA GLU A 52 17.85 14.71 -17.31
C GLU A 52 16.40 14.86 -16.83
N GLN A 53 15.64 15.76 -17.45
CA GLN A 53 14.21 15.94 -17.14
C GLN A 53 13.39 14.66 -17.37
N ILE A 54 13.65 13.95 -18.48
CA ILE A 54 12.99 12.66 -18.76
C ILE A 54 13.36 11.62 -17.71
N ARG A 55 14.62 11.59 -17.27
CA ARG A 55 15.07 10.66 -16.22
C ARG A 55 14.39 10.96 -14.89
N GLN A 56 14.35 12.23 -14.48
CA GLN A 56 13.68 12.67 -13.26
C GLN A 56 12.17 12.37 -13.28
N ALA A 57 11.50 12.63 -14.41
CA ALA A 57 10.09 12.33 -14.59
C ALA A 57 9.80 10.82 -14.46
N LYS A 58 10.65 9.96 -15.05
CA LYS A 58 10.52 8.49 -14.90
C LYS A 58 10.74 8.02 -13.47
N GLU A 59 11.68 8.64 -12.76
CA GLU A 59 11.95 8.32 -11.35
C GLU A 59 10.78 8.72 -10.45
N GLN A 60 10.22 9.91 -10.67
CA GLN A 60 9.00 10.36 -9.97
C GLN A 60 7.80 9.45 -10.26
N GLU A 61 7.61 9.04 -11.51
CA GLU A 61 6.53 8.11 -11.86
C GLU A 61 6.71 6.74 -11.18
N LYS A 62 7.95 6.24 -11.11
CA LYS A 62 8.25 4.99 -10.40
C LYS A 62 7.93 5.10 -8.91
N GLN A 63 8.38 6.17 -8.25
CA GLN A 63 8.09 6.44 -6.84
C GLN A 63 6.58 6.56 -6.58
N ALA A 64 5.85 7.27 -7.44
CA ALA A 64 4.40 7.40 -7.33
C ALA A 64 3.69 6.04 -7.46
N ARG A 65 4.14 5.16 -8.35
CA ARG A 65 3.61 3.80 -8.49
C ARG A 65 3.89 2.93 -7.26
N GLU A 66 5.07 3.06 -6.66
CA GLU A 66 5.43 2.33 -5.44
C GLU A 66 4.61 2.81 -4.24
N LEU A 67 4.41 4.12 -4.10
CA LEU A 67 3.53 4.70 -3.07
C LEU A 67 2.09 4.22 -3.24
N ALA A 68 1.54 4.26 -4.45
CA ALA A 68 0.19 3.78 -4.71
C ALA A 68 0.00 2.29 -4.35
N LYS A 69 0.99 1.43 -4.65
CA LYS A 69 0.98 0.01 -4.25
C LYS A 69 1.02 -0.15 -2.73
N HIS A 70 1.82 0.66 -2.05
CA HIS A 70 1.92 0.63 -0.60
C HIS A 70 0.62 1.08 0.06
N GLU A 71 -0.02 2.14 -0.43
CA GLU A 71 -1.33 2.59 0.05
C GLU A 71 -2.42 1.53 -0.18
N GLU A 72 -2.42 0.85 -1.33
CA GLU A 72 -3.36 -0.25 -1.60
C GLU A 72 -3.13 -1.43 -0.66
N TRP A 73 -1.87 -1.75 -0.37
CA TRP A 73 -1.53 -2.79 0.60
C TRP A 73 -2.02 -2.43 2.00
N LEU A 74 -1.78 -1.19 2.47
CA LEU A 74 -2.26 -0.69 3.76
C LEU A 74 -3.79 -0.80 3.87
N LYS A 75 -4.53 -0.33 2.86
CA LYS A 75 -6.00 -0.43 2.84
C LYS A 75 -6.50 -1.88 2.96
N LYS A 76 -5.84 -2.82 2.27
CA LYS A 76 -6.19 -4.25 2.36
C LYS A 76 -5.88 -4.82 3.75
N HIS A 77 -4.78 -4.39 4.34
CA HIS A 77 -4.37 -4.80 5.67
C HIS A 77 -5.34 -4.28 6.74
N ASP A 78 -5.68 -2.98 6.71
CA ASP A 78 -6.63 -2.37 7.63
C ASP A 78 -8.02 -3.02 7.54
N LEU A 79 -8.47 -3.35 6.31
CA LEU A 79 -9.73 -4.07 6.12
C LEU A 79 -9.70 -5.48 6.71
N LYS A 80 -8.55 -6.17 6.64
CA LYS A 80 -8.37 -7.48 7.27
C LYS A 80 -8.45 -7.39 8.78
N ILE A 81 -7.75 -6.42 9.38
CA ILE A 81 -7.78 -6.15 10.83
C ILE A 81 -9.22 -5.87 11.28
N ALA A 82 -9.92 -4.94 10.64
CA ALA A 82 -11.29 -4.59 10.97
C ALA A 82 -12.25 -5.81 10.92
N LYS A 83 -12.08 -6.71 9.96
CA LYS A 83 -12.85 -7.95 9.89
C LYS A 83 -12.56 -8.91 11.05
N LEU A 84 -11.29 -9.04 11.46
CA LEU A 84 -10.91 -9.87 12.59
C LEU A 84 -11.45 -9.30 13.92
N GLU A 85 -11.36 -8.00 14.11
CA GLU A 85 -11.93 -7.32 15.28
C GLU A 85 -13.46 -7.50 15.35
N GLN A 86 -14.15 -7.39 14.21
CA GLN A 86 -15.58 -7.67 14.13
C GLN A 86 -15.90 -9.12 14.52
N GLN A 87 -15.11 -10.08 14.06
CA GLN A 87 -15.29 -11.51 14.43
C GLN A 87 -15.09 -11.74 15.91
N ILE A 88 -14.11 -11.10 16.54
CA ILE A 88 -13.87 -11.14 17.97
C ILE A 88 -15.08 -10.59 18.71
N GLY A 89 -15.59 -9.42 18.35
CA GLY A 89 -16.75 -8.81 18.98
C GLY A 89 -18.01 -9.66 18.87
N LEU A 90 -18.26 -10.29 17.73
CA LEU A 90 -19.37 -11.22 17.54
C LEU A 90 -19.23 -12.47 18.42
N ALA A 91 -18.03 -13.05 18.49
CA ALA A 91 -17.76 -14.23 19.33
C ALA A 91 -17.93 -13.90 20.83
N GLU A 92 -17.49 -12.73 21.27
CA GLU A 92 -17.69 -12.25 22.66
C GLU A 92 -19.16 -12.10 22.99
N SER A 93 -19.94 -11.50 22.10
CA SER A 93 -21.38 -11.35 22.26
C SER A 93 -22.08 -12.72 22.34
N GLU A 94 -21.69 -13.68 21.51
CA GLU A 94 -22.22 -15.04 21.53
C GLU A 94 -21.85 -15.78 22.82
N ILE A 95 -20.62 -15.63 23.31
CA ILE A 95 -20.18 -16.17 24.60
C ILE A 95 -21.01 -15.63 25.75
N ALA A 96 -21.19 -14.29 25.81
CA ALA A 96 -21.96 -13.62 26.85
C ALA A 96 -23.40 -14.11 26.85
N PHE A 97 -24.06 -14.13 25.69
CA PHE A 97 -25.43 -14.60 25.55
C PHE A 97 -25.60 -16.05 26.00
N ASN A 98 -24.75 -16.98 25.54
CA ASN A 98 -24.85 -18.38 25.88
C ASN A 98 -24.51 -18.65 27.37
N ARG A 99 -23.61 -17.86 27.98
CA ARG A 99 -23.36 -17.89 29.42
C ARG A 99 -24.60 -17.53 30.24
N GLU A 100 -25.28 -16.44 29.86
CA GLU A 100 -26.52 -16.04 30.54
C GLU A 100 -27.62 -17.08 30.36
N GLN A 101 -27.77 -17.66 29.17
CA GLN A 101 -28.72 -18.75 28.94
C GLN A 101 -28.39 -19.97 29.81
N ARG A 102 -27.13 -20.37 29.90
CA ARG A 102 -26.68 -21.48 30.76
C ARG A 102 -26.97 -21.23 32.23
N GLU A 103 -26.74 -20.03 32.73
CA GLU A 103 -27.05 -19.65 34.10
C GLU A 103 -28.56 -19.74 34.41
N ARG A 104 -29.39 -19.28 33.47
CA ARG A 104 -30.86 -19.43 33.59
C ARG A 104 -31.27 -20.91 33.65
N LEU A 105 -30.68 -21.73 32.80
CA LEU A 105 -30.94 -23.15 32.75
C LEU A 105 -30.51 -23.86 34.07
N PHE A 106 -29.39 -23.47 34.67
CA PHE A 106 -28.95 -23.98 35.97
C PHE A 106 -29.94 -23.65 37.10
N LYS A 107 -30.48 -22.41 37.11
CA LYS A 107 -31.53 -22.05 38.09
C LYS A 107 -32.78 -22.90 37.91
N LEU A 108 -33.21 -23.13 36.67
CA LEU A 108 -34.35 -23.99 36.39
C LEU A 108 -34.10 -25.46 36.78
N LEU A 109 -32.88 -25.93 36.60
CA LEU A 109 -32.45 -27.26 37.02
C LEU A 109 -32.52 -27.42 38.54
N ASP A 110 -31.95 -26.50 39.30
CA ASP A 110 -32.00 -26.46 40.76
C ASP A 110 -33.44 -26.51 41.31
N ILE A 111 -34.36 -25.74 40.70
CA ILE A 111 -35.77 -25.76 41.02
C ILE A 111 -36.39 -27.13 40.74
N ALA A 112 -36.10 -27.69 39.54
CA ALA A 112 -36.66 -28.98 39.15
C ALA A 112 -36.18 -30.15 40.04
N GLU A 113 -34.92 -30.12 40.47
CA GLU A 113 -34.34 -31.07 41.37
C GLU A 113 -34.93 -31.00 42.80
N LYS A 114 -35.13 -29.77 43.30
CA LYS A 114 -35.81 -29.52 44.59
C LYS A 114 -37.25 -30.00 44.56
N GLU A 115 -38.00 -29.69 43.51
CA GLU A 115 -39.38 -30.15 43.34
C GLU A 115 -39.44 -31.66 43.23
N GLN A 116 -38.55 -32.32 42.47
CA GLN A 116 -38.48 -33.76 42.35
C GLN A 116 -38.23 -34.45 43.70
N SER A 117 -37.34 -33.87 44.50
CA SER A 117 -37.01 -34.46 45.84
C SER A 117 -38.18 -34.49 46.81
N SER A 118 -39.26 -33.74 46.51
CA SER A 118 -40.50 -33.74 47.32
C SER A 118 -41.45 -34.91 47.00
N PHE A 119 -41.13 -35.73 45.97
CA PHE A 119 -41.97 -36.83 45.54
C PHE A 119 -41.26 -38.21 45.72
N THR A 120 -42.07 -39.27 45.87
CA THR A 120 -41.54 -40.64 45.90
C THR A 120 -41.08 -41.09 44.51
N PRO A 121 -39.96 -41.83 44.37
CA PRO A 121 -39.36 -42.16 43.04
C PRO A 121 -40.27 -42.91 42.07
N ASP A 122 -41.30 -43.61 42.55
CA ASP A 122 -42.16 -44.41 41.70
C ASP A 122 -43.45 -43.71 41.25
N CYS A 123 -43.65 -42.45 41.61
CA CYS A 123 -44.86 -41.72 41.19
C CYS A 123 -44.67 -41.05 39.79
N ASP A 124 -45.79 -40.90 39.06
CA ASP A 124 -45.81 -40.28 37.73
C ASP A 124 -45.23 -38.85 37.75
N THR A 125 -45.41 -38.13 38.85
CA THR A 125 -44.91 -36.76 39.01
C THR A 125 -43.38 -36.77 39.09
N TRP A 126 -42.78 -37.68 39.86
CA TRP A 126 -41.33 -37.85 39.93
C TRP A 126 -40.74 -38.16 38.55
N GLN A 127 -41.38 -39.05 37.77
CA GLN A 127 -40.95 -39.38 36.42
C GLN A 127 -41.01 -38.20 35.47
N LYS A 128 -42.01 -37.31 35.60
CA LYS A 128 -42.11 -36.04 34.81
C LYS A 128 -40.95 -35.11 35.12
N TYR A 129 -40.61 -34.92 36.40
CA TYR A 129 -39.44 -34.09 36.77
C TYR A 129 -38.13 -34.72 36.32
N GLN A 130 -38.00 -36.02 36.37
CA GLN A 130 -36.82 -36.72 35.86
C GLN A 130 -36.60 -36.43 34.35
N LYS A 131 -37.64 -36.50 33.54
CA LYS A 131 -37.57 -36.12 32.11
C LYS A 131 -37.22 -34.64 31.91
N LYS A 132 -37.76 -33.75 32.74
CA LYS A 132 -37.45 -32.33 32.71
C LYS A 132 -35.99 -32.05 33.02
N ILE A 133 -35.44 -32.69 34.07
CA ILE A 133 -34.03 -32.61 34.48
C ILE A 133 -33.11 -33.09 33.36
N ILE A 134 -33.40 -34.23 32.75
CA ILE A 134 -32.63 -34.72 31.60
C ILE A 134 -32.62 -33.71 30.44
N THR A 135 -33.79 -33.12 30.15
CA THR A 135 -33.90 -32.10 29.07
C THR A 135 -33.09 -30.87 29.40
N LEU A 136 -33.16 -30.34 30.64
CA LEU A 136 -32.40 -29.19 31.08
C LEU A 136 -30.88 -29.45 31.03
N ASN A 137 -30.43 -30.61 31.47
CA ASN A 137 -29.03 -30.99 31.38
C ASN A 137 -28.52 -31.04 29.92
N ASN A 138 -29.32 -31.56 29.01
CA ASN A 138 -29.00 -31.56 27.57
C ASN A 138 -28.92 -30.16 27.00
N GLN A 139 -29.81 -29.24 27.44
CA GLN A 139 -29.78 -27.82 27.01
C GLN A 139 -28.55 -27.09 27.57
N ILE A 140 -28.20 -27.33 28.85
CA ILE A 140 -26.99 -26.82 29.50
C ILE A 140 -25.74 -27.27 28.74
N TYR A 141 -25.65 -28.56 28.42
CA TYR A 141 -24.56 -29.09 27.62
C TYR A 141 -24.45 -28.46 26.23
N SER A 142 -25.60 -28.26 25.55
CA SER A 142 -25.66 -27.60 24.28
C SER A 142 -25.20 -26.14 24.36
N ALA A 143 -25.60 -25.41 25.40
CA ALA A 143 -25.14 -24.03 25.62
C ALA A 143 -23.63 -23.98 25.88
N GLN A 144 -23.10 -24.93 26.70
CA GLN A 144 -21.65 -25.01 26.91
C GLN A 144 -20.87 -25.25 25.60
N LYS A 145 -21.34 -26.19 24.77
CA LYS A 145 -20.71 -26.48 23.48
C LYS A 145 -20.68 -25.25 22.55
N LYS A 146 -21.73 -24.40 22.59
CA LYS A 146 -21.75 -23.12 21.83
C LYS A 146 -20.72 -22.14 22.39
N ILE A 147 -20.60 -22.04 23.71
CA ILE A 147 -19.57 -21.20 24.36
C ILE A 147 -18.17 -21.64 23.92
N ASP A 148 -17.87 -22.93 24.00
CA ASP A 148 -16.57 -23.47 23.64
C ASP A 148 -16.24 -23.20 22.17
N LYS A 149 -17.21 -23.36 21.25
CA LYS A 149 -17.06 -23.04 19.85
C LYS A 149 -16.77 -21.54 19.62
N ALA A 150 -17.52 -20.66 20.27
CA ALA A 150 -17.32 -19.21 20.14
C ALA A 150 -15.95 -18.78 20.72
N GLN A 151 -15.51 -19.40 21.84
CA GLN A 151 -14.19 -19.17 22.41
C GLN A 151 -13.07 -19.58 21.43
N MET A 152 -13.21 -20.71 20.75
CA MET A 152 -12.25 -21.14 19.73
C MET A 152 -12.22 -20.19 18.52
N THR A 153 -13.38 -19.69 18.11
CA THR A 153 -13.47 -18.69 17.03
C THR A 153 -12.75 -17.41 17.44
N LYS A 154 -12.98 -16.90 18.65
CA LYS A 154 -12.31 -15.72 19.21
C LYS A 154 -10.79 -15.92 19.22
N LEU A 155 -10.32 -17.02 19.81
CA LEU A 155 -8.88 -17.31 19.93
C LEU A 155 -8.18 -17.39 18.57
N ASN A 156 -8.85 -17.99 17.57
CA ASN A 156 -8.30 -18.07 16.22
C ASN A 156 -8.21 -16.69 15.56
N ALA A 157 -9.20 -15.83 15.76
CA ALA A 157 -9.19 -14.46 15.24
C ALA A 157 -8.11 -13.60 15.93
N GLU A 158 -7.95 -13.72 17.25
CA GLU A 158 -6.88 -13.05 18.01
C GLU A 158 -5.49 -13.47 17.52
N ARG A 159 -5.23 -14.76 17.34
CA ARG A 159 -3.96 -15.26 16.78
C ARG A 159 -3.67 -14.73 15.38
N GLN A 160 -4.71 -14.57 14.54
CA GLN A 160 -4.54 -14.00 13.22
C GLN A 160 -4.28 -12.50 13.29
N LEU A 161 -4.80 -11.81 14.29
CA LEU A 161 -4.56 -10.38 14.52
C LEU A 161 -3.11 -10.14 14.97
N ASP A 162 -2.57 -11.01 15.84
CA ASP A 162 -1.18 -10.93 16.33
C ASP A 162 -0.13 -11.14 15.21
N ILE A 163 -0.51 -11.80 14.13
CA ILE A 163 0.36 -12.08 12.98
C ILE A 163 0.16 -11.05 11.85
N ALA A 164 -0.92 -10.29 11.88
CA ALA A 164 -1.28 -9.35 10.82
C ALA A 164 -0.49 -8.06 10.91
#